data_11c067edda7cf3145dabadbbade66697
#
_entry.id   11c067edda7cf3145dabadbbade66697
#
_cell.length_a   1.000
_cell.length_b   1.000
_cell.length_c   1.000
_cell.angle_alpha   90.00
_cell.angle_beta   90.00
_cell.angle_gamma   90.00
#
_symmetry.space_group_name_H-M   'P 1'
#
loop_
_entity.id
_entity.type
_entity.pdbx_description
1 polymer ?
#
loop_
_entity_poly.entity_id
_entity_poly.type
_entity_poly.pdbx_seq_one_letter_code
_entity_poly.pdbx_strand_id
1 'polypeptide(L)'
;MVVWTAASGIHREGDKSDADLSISAHIGTAFFNLFTIDRCCHRKYSFLKTFLMLFLFSAVLFGISYTFAEELSFQGDGSLSLYGLVFLIPFRYLYREKLPLLFIIVCTCWVYTLGILSLSIQIAGMLEPGRWFFIWTIQNLLYLLTLVPFYKHLVPKYIFVIEHISLFDKRWYKYMVLNNCLSFLLLVVINWYFLKEETSFEKILILFLLLSIICVSYLILYQIVLDAIKINDLKQEVSHDPLTGLRNRAQLWTDLQSVSKTEQTFSVLFMDLDRFKFINDQYGHIAGDQYLKHFARISSDILRELGRVYRFGGDEFVAVCPGVIPQEIIGRLKECREWDSGAPCPFNQVSIGVLLCEPPHSGVEEILQRVDRLMYQNKTARAVSGKA
;
A
#
# COMPACT_ATOMS: atom_id res chain seq x y z
N MET A 1 -12.03 -3.03 37.10
CA MET A 1 -12.86 -2.03 37.82
C MET A 1 -14.20 -2.59 38.27
N VAL A 2 -14.89 -3.44 37.52
CA VAL A 2 -16.17 -4.08 37.92
C VAL A 2 -16.03 -4.98 39.14
N VAL A 3 -14.86 -5.56 39.38
CA VAL A 3 -14.60 -6.48 40.50
C VAL A 3 -14.21 -5.76 41.78
N TRP A 4 -13.81 -4.50 41.68
CA TRP A 4 -13.29 -3.75 42.84
C TRP A 4 -14.37 -3.18 43.74
N THR A 5 -15.57 -2.91 43.24
CA THR A 5 -16.71 -2.47 44.04
C THR A 5 -17.29 -3.60 44.89
N ALA A 6 -17.10 -4.86 44.47
CA ALA A 6 -17.57 -6.02 45.24
C ALA A 6 -16.64 -6.35 46.44
N ALA A 7 -15.33 -6.04 46.37
CA ALA A 7 -14.36 -6.37 47.44
C ALA A 7 -14.27 -5.31 48.55
N SER A 8 -14.79 -4.08 48.36
CA SER A 8 -14.67 -2.98 49.34
C SER A 8 -15.82 -2.92 50.39
N GLY A 9 -16.71 -3.89 50.46
CA GLY A 9 -17.63 -4.07 51.59
C GLY A 9 -18.67 -2.96 51.84
N ILE A 10 -18.94 -2.08 50.87
CA ILE A 10 -19.94 -1.01 50.97
C ILE A 10 -21.18 -1.43 50.18
N HIS A 11 -22.04 -2.24 50.82
CA HIS A 11 -23.37 -2.58 50.29
C HIS A 11 -24.31 -1.36 50.32
N ARG A 12 -24.42 -0.65 49.18
CA ARG A 12 -25.60 0.18 48.88
C ARG A 12 -26.23 -0.34 47.58
N GLU A 13 -27.56 -0.31 47.48
CA GLU A 13 -28.33 -0.73 46.30
C GLU A 13 -27.90 0.01 45.00
N GLY A 14 -27.22 1.16 45.06
CA GLY A 14 -26.62 1.85 43.95
C GLY A 14 -25.41 1.17 43.33
N ASP A 15 -24.71 0.29 44.04
CA ASP A 15 -23.42 -0.32 43.65
C ASP A 15 -23.57 -1.37 42.55
N LYS A 16 -24.69 -2.09 42.53
CA LYS A 16 -24.98 -3.17 41.58
C LYS A 16 -25.35 -2.61 40.19
N SER A 17 -26.10 -1.51 40.14
CA SER A 17 -26.49 -0.82 38.92
C SER A 17 -25.26 -0.20 38.21
N ASP A 18 -24.34 0.37 38.98
CA ASP A 18 -23.10 0.97 38.44
C ASP A 18 -22.14 -0.10 37.91
N ALA A 19 -22.08 -1.26 38.55
CA ALA A 19 -21.31 -2.40 38.05
C ALA A 19 -21.85 -2.92 36.71
N ASP A 20 -23.16 -3.07 36.58
CA ASP A 20 -23.81 -3.51 35.33
C ASP A 20 -23.60 -2.51 34.18
N LEU A 21 -23.66 -1.21 34.46
CA LEU A 21 -23.39 -0.15 33.48
C LEU A 21 -21.92 -0.10 33.04
N SER A 22 -20.99 -0.33 33.95
CA SER A 22 -19.58 -0.45 33.63
C SER A 22 -19.32 -1.63 32.70
N ILE A 23 -19.87 -2.80 32.98
CA ILE A 23 -19.79 -3.99 32.12
C ILE A 23 -20.36 -3.67 30.73
N SER A 24 -21.53 -3.04 30.65
CA SER A 24 -22.19 -2.66 29.41
C SER A 24 -21.33 -1.71 28.56
N ALA A 25 -20.67 -0.73 29.18
CA ALA A 25 -19.77 0.20 28.50
C ALA A 25 -18.58 -0.51 27.84
N HIS A 26 -17.99 -1.48 28.54
CA HIS A 26 -16.83 -2.25 28.04
C HIS A 26 -17.24 -3.25 26.94
N ILE A 27 -18.39 -3.90 27.07
CA ILE A 27 -18.91 -4.80 26.04
C ILE A 27 -19.22 -4.01 24.76
N GLY A 28 -19.84 -2.83 24.86
CA GLY A 28 -20.11 -1.95 23.74
C GLY A 28 -18.82 -1.54 23.00
N THR A 29 -17.79 -1.17 23.75
CA THR A 29 -16.47 -0.83 23.21
C THR A 29 -15.81 -2.01 22.49
N ALA A 30 -15.84 -3.21 23.07
CA ALA A 30 -15.29 -4.41 22.46
C ALA A 30 -16.03 -4.78 21.17
N PHE A 31 -17.36 -4.73 21.18
CA PHE A 31 -18.19 -5.00 20.00
C PHE A 31 -17.87 -4.01 18.86
N PHE A 32 -17.73 -2.74 19.18
CA PHE A 32 -17.38 -1.70 18.21
C PHE A 32 -16.02 -1.95 17.57
N ASN A 33 -15.01 -2.30 18.37
CA ASN A 33 -13.68 -2.64 17.87
C ASN A 33 -13.71 -3.87 16.96
N LEU A 34 -14.40 -4.94 17.38
CA LEU A 34 -14.52 -6.17 16.58
C LEU A 34 -15.21 -5.91 15.24
N PHE A 35 -16.28 -5.09 15.24
CA PHE A 35 -16.97 -4.71 14.02
C PHE A 35 -16.11 -3.87 13.08
N THR A 36 -15.32 -2.93 13.61
CA THR A 36 -14.42 -2.09 12.81
C THR A 36 -13.29 -2.92 12.21
N ILE A 37 -12.69 -3.82 12.99
CA ILE A 37 -11.63 -4.72 12.51
C ILE A 37 -12.16 -5.63 11.41
N ASP A 38 -13.37 -6.17 11.57
CA ASP A 38 -14.01 -7.02 10.57
C ASP A 38 -14.30 -6.28 9.25
N ARG A 39 -14.52 -4.98 9.30
CA ARG A 39 -14.63 -4.11 8.11
C ARG A 39 -13.31 -3.81 7.42
N CYS A 40 -12.23 -3.76 8.17
CA CYS A 40 -10.89 -3.44 7.68
C CYS A 40 -10.11 -4.67 7.20
N CYS A 41 -10.58 -5.88 7.46
CA CYS A 41 -9.85 -7.12 7.21
C CYS A 41 -10.65 -8.10 6.33
N HIS A 42 -9.92 -8.93 5.57
CA HIS A 42 -10.51 -9.98 4.75
C HIS A 42 -10.61 -11.28 5.54
N ARG A 43 -11.85 -11.76 5.78
CA ARG A 43 -12.11 -12.99 6.52
C ARG A 43 -11.61 -14.23 5.76
N LYS A 44 -11.10 -15.21 6.49
CA LYS A 44 -10.82 -16.57 5.95
C LYS A 44 -12.05 -17.47 5.96
N TYR A 45 -13.00 -17.20 6.87
CA TYR A 45 -14.18 -18.03 7.10
C TYR A 45 -15.48 -17.23 6.94
N SER A 46 -16.63 -17.91 6.98
CA SER A 46 -17.94 -17.25 6.93
C SER A 46 -18.12 -16.30 8.13
N PHE A 47 -18.98 -15.30 7.96
CA PHE A 47 -19.30 -14.33 9.00
C PHE A 47 -19.70 -14.99 10.33
N LEU A 48 -20.63 -15.95 10.25
CA LEU A 48 -21.14 -16.64 11.44
C LEU A 48 -20.04 -17.39 12.18
N LYS A 49 -19.16 -18.11 11.47
CA LYS A 49 -18.03 -18.83 12.07
C LYS A 49 -17.03 -17.87 12.72
N THR A 50 -16.68 -16.78 12.04
CA THR A 50 -15.76 -15.76 12.56
C THR A 50 -16.34 -15.11 13.82
N PHE A 51 -17.61 -14.70 13.78
CA PHE A 51 -18.31 -14.10 14.91
C PHE A 51 -18.38 -15.06 16.11
N LEU A 52 -18.77 -16.31 15.89
CA LEU A 52 -18.87 -17.31 16.96
C LEU A 52 -17.52 -17.56 17.64
N MET A 53 -16.44 -17.68 16.87
CA MET A 53 -15.10 -17.87 17.42
C MET A 53 -14.63 -16.67 18.23
N LEU A 54 -14.87 -15.45 17.76
CA LEU A 54 -14.54 -14.22 18.50
C LEU A 54 -15.39 -14.09 19.76
N PHE A 55 -16.67 -14.44 19.70
CA PHE A 55 -17.55 -14.43 20.86
C PHE A 55 -17.10 -15.42 21.93
N LEU A 56 -16.81 -16.67 21.54
CA LEU A 56 -16.29 -17.69 22.47
C LEU A 56 -14.97 -17.28 23.09
N PHE A 57 -14.05 -16.73 22.29
CA PHE A 57 -12.77 -16.22 22.78
C PHE A 57 -12.97 -15.08 23.77
N SER A 58 -13.87 -14.13 23.48
CA SER A 58 -14.21 -13.03 24.38
C SER A 58 -14.82 -13.54 25.70
N ALA A 59 -15.70 -14.53 25.62
CA ALA A 59 -16.33 -15.13 26.83
C ALA A 59 -15.31 -15.84 27.72
N VAL A 60 -14.37 -16.60 27.12
CA VAL A 60 -13.27 -17.25 27.84
C VAL A 60 -12.35 -16.21 28.48
N LEU A 61 -11.94 -15.19 27.71
CA LEU A 61 -11.08 -14.12 28.22
C LEU A 61 -11.73 -13.36 29.37
N PHE A 62 -13.03 -13.08 29.26
CA PHE A 62 -13.79 -12.44 30.31
C PHE A 62 -13.89 -13.34 31.57
N GLY A 63 -14.14 -14.63 31.41
CA GLY A 63 -14.16 -15.59 32.52
C GLY A 63 -12.82 -15.68 33.25
N ILE A 64 -11.72 -15.75 32.52
CA ILE A 64 -10.36 -15.72 33.09
C ILE A 64 -10.14 -14.41 33.85
N SER A 65 -10.45 -13.27 33.23
CA SER A 65 -10.28 -11.95 33.87
C SER A 65 -11.12 -11.82 35.14
N TYR A 66 -12.31 -12.38 35.18
CA TYR A 66 -13.18 -12.39 36.34
C TYR A 66 -12.60 -13.19 37.49
N THR A 67 -12.06 -14.40 37.23
CA THR A 67 -11.49 -15.28 38.28
C THR A 67 -10.19 -14.75 38.87
N PHE A 68 -9.36 -14.05 38.06
CA PHE A 68 -8.09 -13.52 38.54
C PHE A 68 -8.17 -12.06 39.04
N ALA A 69 -9.29 -11.39 38.89
CA ALA A 69 -9.46 -10.00 39.29
C ALA A 69 -9.36 -9.79 40.81
N GLU A 70 -9.76 -10.78 41.62
CA GLU A 70 -9.65 -10.75 43.08
C GLU A 70 -8.19 -10.90 43.55
N GLU A 71 -7.37 -11.72 42.87
CA GLU A 71 -5.99 -11.98 43.26
C GLU A 71 -4.99 -10.89 42.81
N LEU A 72 -5.22 -10.24 41.68
CA LEU A 72 -4.29 -9.33 41.07
C LEU A 72 -4.42 -7.86 41.51
N SER A 73 -5.31 -7.53 42.48
CA SER A 73 -5.53 -6.13 42.93
C SER A 73 -5.57 -5.15 41.75
N PHE A 74 -6.30 -5.48 40.70
CA PHE A 74 -6.42 -4.65 39.49
C PHE A 74 -7.12 -3.34 39.88
N GLN A 75 -6.33 -2.38 40.35
CA GLN A 75 -6.77 -1.02 40.57
C GLN A 75 -7.01 -0.38 39.21
N GLY A 76 -8.15 -0.52 38.60
CA GLY A 76 -8.77 0.26 37.55
C GLY A 76 -7.94 0.95 36.43
N ASP A 77 -6.67 0.80 36.47
CA ASP A 77 -5.62 1.64 35.88
C ASP A 77 -5.24 1.20 34.47
N GLY A 78 -6.09 1.40 33.48
CA GLY A 78 -5.65 1.32 32.08
C GLY A 78 -5.13 -0.06 31.59
N SER A 79 -4.90 -1.02 32.51
CA SER A 79 -4.42 -2.39 32.20
C SER A 79 -5.36 -3.15 31.26
N LEU A 80 -6.67 -2.88 31.33
CA LEU A 80 -7.64 -3.37 30.35
C LEU A 80 -7.36 -2.91 28.92
N SER A 81 -6.66 -1.82 28.74
CA SER A 81 -6.25 -1.32 27.42
C SER A 81 -5.35 -2.31 26.69
N LEU A 82 -4.54 -3.08 27.40
CA LEU A 82 -3.63 -4.08 26.81
C LEU A 82 -4.35 -5.39 26.44
N TYR A 83 -5.53 -5.68 27.02
CA TYR A 83 -6.30 -6.87 26.65
C TYR A 83 -6.70 -6.91 25.18
N GLY A 84 -6.83 -5.74 24.54
CA GLY A 84 -7.07 -5.67 23.11
C GLY A 84 -6.01 -6.34 22.25
N LEU A 85 -4.76 -6.35 22.72
CA LEU A 85 -3.65 -6.99 22.01
C LEU A 85 -3.74 -8.52 22.05
N VAL A 86 -4.40 -9.10 23.05
CA VAL A 86 -4.63 -10.56 23.15
C VAL A 86 -5.50 -11.06 22.00
N PHE A 87 -6.37 -10.20 21.44
CA PHE A 87 -7.17 -10.51 20.26
C PHE A 87 -6.35 -10.69 18.97
N LEU A 88 -5.09 -10.31 18.95
CA LEU A 88 -4.21 -10.62 17.82
C LEU A 88 -4.07 -12.14 17.58
N ILE A 89 -4.23 -12.95 18.64
CA ILE A 89 -4.17 -14.42 18.54
C ILE A 89 -5.31 -14.95 17.64
N PRO A 90 -6.61 -14.76 17.98
CA PRO A 90 -7.69 -15.20 17.11
C PRO A 90 -7.71 -14.46 15.76
N PHE A 91 -7.34 -13.18 15.69
CA PHE A 91 -7.31 -12.44 14.42
C PHE A 91 -6.32 -13.04 13.42
N ARG A 92 -5.13 -13.45 13.85
CA ARG A 92 -4.16 -14.12 12.99
C ARG A 92 -4.69 -15.40 12.36
N TYR A 93 -5.57 -16.08 13.07
CA TYR A 93 -6.23 -17.30 12.59
C TYR A 93 -7.42 -17.00 11.66
N LEU A 94 -8.22 -15.99 11.98
CA LEU A 94 -9.49 -15.68 11.34
C LEU A 94 -9.39 -14.82 10.08
N TYR A 95 -8.36 -13.97 9.99
CA TYR A 95 -8.17 -13.03 8.89
C TYR A 95 -6.95 -13.36 8.01
N ARG A 96 -6.96 -12.87 6.77
CA ARG A 96 -5.89 -13.13 5.78
C ARG A 96 -4.67 -12.26 5.98
N GLU A 97 -4.82 -11.14 6.62
CA GLU A 97 -3.80 -10.12 6.81
C GLU A 97 -2.61 -10.66 7.61
N LYS A 98 -1.42 -10.11 7.31
CA LYS A 98 -0.18 -10.43 8.05
C LYS A 98 -0.25 -9.82 9.45
N LEU A 99 0.39 -10.46 10.43
CA LEU A 99 0.35 -10.04 11.84
C LEU A 99 0.71 -8.57 12.07
N PRO A 100 1.74 -7.97 11.42
CA PRO A 100 2.04 -6.57 11.63
C PRO A 100 0.92 -5.62 11.16
N LEU A 101 0.19 -6.00 10.10
CA LEU A 101 -0.94 -5.21 9.61
C LEU A 101 -2.14 -5.32 10.54
N LEU A 102 -2.45 -6.53 11.03
CA LEU A 102 -3.47 -6.75 12.06
C LEU A 102 -3.16 -5.93 13.32
N PHE A 103 -1.90 -5.89 13.75
CA PHE A 103 -1.48 -5.08 14.89
C PHE A 103 -1.78 -3.59 14.69
N ILE A 104 -1.45 -3.04 13.52
CA ILE A 104 -1.75 -1.63 13.20
C ILE A 104 -3.27 -1.37 13.25
N ILE A 105 -4.07 -2.24 12.65
CA ILE A 105 -5.54 -2.10 12.63
C ILE A 105 -6.10 -2.14 14.04
N VAL A 106 -5.66 -3.09 14.85
CA VAL A 106 -6.07 -3.22 16.26
C VAL A 106 -5.72 -1.95 17.04
N CYS A 107 -4.47 -1.48 16.98
CA CYS A 107 -4.04 -0.25 17.67
C CYS A 107 -4.89 0.95 17.25
N THR A 108 -5.17 1.11 15.96
CA THR A 108 -5.99 2.24 15.45
C THR A 108 -7.42 2.19 15.97
N CYS A 109 -8.05 1.01 15.98
CA CYS A 109 -9.40 0.85 16.54
C CYS A 109 -9.42 1.19 18.03
N TRP A 110 -8.42 0.73 18.77
CA TRP A 110 -8.31 0.99 20.20
C TRP A 110 -8.02 2.47 20.50
N VAL A 111 -7.24 3.15 19.70
CA VAL A 111 -7.02 4.61 19.85
C VAL A 111 -8.36 5.36 19.82
N TYR A 112 -9.24 5.05 18.88
CA TYR A 112 -10.55 5.68 18.79
C TYR A 112 -11.42 5.38 20.03
N THR A 113 -11.58 4.10 20.37
CA THR A 113 -12.49 3.70 21.45
C THR A 113 -11.96 4.06 22.85
N LEU A 114 -10.65 3.98 23.08
CA LEU A 114 -10.04 4.48 24.32
C LEU A 114 -10.16 6.00 24.42
N GLY A 115 -10.01 6.72 23.32
CA GLY A 115 -10.21 8.16 23.28
C GLY A 115 -11.64 8.56 23.70
N ILE A 116 -12.66 7.89 23.17
CA ILE A 116 -14.05 8.10 23.56
C ILE A 116 -14.27 7.80 25.04
N LEU A 117 -13.78 6.65 25.52
CA LEU A 117 -13.91 6.26 26.92
C LEU A 117 -13.23 7.28 27.86
N SER A 118 -12.01 7.71 27.52
CA SER A 118 -11.26 8.68 28.30
C SER A 118 -11.97 10.02 28.43
N LEU A 119 -12.48 10.53 27.31
CA LEU A 119 -13.27 11.77 27.31
C LEU A 119 -14.55 11.59 28.14
N SER A 120 -15.23 10.44 28.02
CA SER A 120 -16.43 10.17 28.79
C SER A 120 -16.17 10.17 30.31
N ILE A 121 -15.07 9.56 30.73
CA ILE A 121 -14.67 9.52 32.16
C ILE A 121 -14.39 10.96 32.66
N GLN A 122 -13.63 11.76 31.91
CA GLN A 122 -13.30 13.12 32.33
C GLN A 122 -14.52 14.05 32.37
N ILE A 123 -15.39 13.99 31.38
CA ILE A 123 -16.61 14.81 31.32
C ILE A 123 -17.59 14.38 32.42
N ALA A 124 -17.81 13.08 32.59
CA ALA A 124 -18.69 12.55 33.61
C ALA A 124 -18.22 12.91 35.05
N GLY A 125 -16.89 12.85 35.27
CA GLY A 125 -16.30 13.21 36.56
C GLY A 125 -16.44 14.66 36.96
N MET A 126 -16.64 15.56 35.98
CA MET A 126 -16.97 16.97 36.25
C MET A 126 -18.44 17.17 36.66
N LEU A 127 -19.33 16.27 36.26
CA LEU A 127 -20.76 16.34 36.59
C LEU A 127 -21.01 15.67 37.95
N GLU A 128 -20.63 14.43 38.10
CA GLU A 128 -20.76 13.68 39.34
C GLU A 128 -19.68 12.58 39.43
N PRO A 129 -18.64 12.75 40.27
CA PRO A 129 -17.54 11.82 40.34
C PRO A 129 -17.99 10.40 40.73
N GLY A 130 -17.47 9.41 39.97
CA GLY A 130 -17.65 8.00 40.31
C GLY A 130 -18.94 7.32 39.86
N ARG A 131 -19.90 8.01 39.27
CA ARG A 131 -21.12 7.43 38.74
C ARG A 131 -20.99 6.91 37.31
N TRP A 132 -21.03 5.58 37.16
CA TRP A 132 -20.98 4.89 35.86
C TRP A 132 -22.15 5.23 34.93
N PHE A 133 -23.29 5.64 35.46
CA PHE A 133 -24.43 6.11 34.65
C PHE A 133 -24.07 7.29 33.76
N PHE A 134 -23.36 8.29 34.27
CA PHE A 134 -22.93 9.44 33.47
C PHE A 134 -21.86 9.07 32.46
N ILE A 135 -20.89 8.21 32.85
CA ILE A 135 -19.85 7.73 31.93
C ILE A 135 -20.49 6.97 30.77
N TRP A 136 -21.37 6.03 31.04
CA TRP A 136 -22.08 5.23 30.03
C TRP A 136 -22.92 6.13 29.10
N THR A 137 -23.66 7.08 29.65
CA THR A 137 -24.52 7.99 28.89
C THR A 137 -23.70 8.88 27.95
N ILE A 138 -22.62 9.51 28.46
CA ILE A 138 -21.73 10.36 27.68
C ILE A 138 -20.99 9.57 26.62
N GLN A 139 -20.53 8.37 26.94
CA GLN A 139 -19.87 7.48 26.00
C GLN A 139 -20.77 7.12 24.81
N ASN A 140 -22.01 6.75 25.08
CA ASN A 140 -22.98 6.45 24.01
C ASN A 140 -23.33 7.70 23.18
N LEU A 141 -23.45 8.86 23.82
CA LEU A 141 -23.65 10.13 23.11
C LEU A 141 -22.47 10.48 22.20
N LEU A 142 -21.24 10.31 22.67
CA LEU A 142 -20.03 10.54 21.87
C LEU A 142 -19.94 9.55 20.71
N TYR A 143 -20.27 8.27 20.92
CA TYR A 143 -20.36 7.30 19.83
C TYR A 143 -21.41 7.72 18.81
N LEU A 144 -22.60 8.14 19.23
CA LEU A 144 -23.66 8.59 18.32
C LEU A 144 -23.23 9.77 17.47
N LEU A 145 -22.51 10.73 18.04
CA LEU A 145 -22.01 11.92 17.34
C LEU A 145 -20.85 11.59 16.38
N THR A 146 -19.96 10.71 16.77
CA THR A 146 -18.71 10.47 16.02
C THR A 146 -18.78 9.24 15.10
N LEU A 147 -19.74 8.33 15.28
CA LEU A 147 -19.89 7.09 14.54
C LEU A 147 -20.00 7.33 13.02
N VAL A 148 -20.94 8.20 12.63
CA VAL A 148 -21.21 8.47 11.22
C VAL A 148 -20.00 9.12 10.54
N PRO A 149 -19.39 10.19 11.07
CA PRO A 149 -18.15 10.74 10.53
C PRO A 149 -17.01 9.73 10.47
N PHE A 150 -16.84 8.92 11.52
CA PHE A 150 -15.79 7.90 11.59
C PHE A 150 -15.91 6.88 10.45
N TYR A 151 -17.09 6.26 10.29
CA TYR A 151 -17.30 5.24 9.25
C TYR A 151 -17.41 5.81 7.84
N LYS A 152 -17.89 7.04 7.68
CA LYS A 152 -18.05 7.67 6.36
C LYS A 152 -16.74 8.29 5.84
N HIS A 153 -15.93 8.86 6.73
CA HIS A 153 -14.78 9.67 6.31
C HIS A 153 -13.42 9.10 6.72
N LEU A 154 -13.30 8.48 7.91
CA LEU A 154 -12.00 7.97 8.39
C LEU A 154 -11.74 6.53 7.96
N VAL A 155 -12.66 5.62 8.20
CA VAL A 155 -12.49 4.19 7.88
C VAL A 155 -12.18 3.94 6.40
N PRO A 156 -12.87 4.55 5.41
CA PRO A 156 -12.54 4.33 4.00
C PRO A 156 -11.13 4.82 3.63
N LYS A 157 -10.71 5.97 4.17
CA LYS A 157 -9.35 6.49 3.95
C LYS A 157 -8.29 5.57 4.56
N TYR A 158 -8.59 5.01 5.72
CA TYR A 158 -7.71 4.08 6.39
C TYR A 158 -7.58 2.75 5.62
N ILE A 159 -8.69 2.18 5.14
CA ILE A 159 -8.71 0.98 4.29
C ILE A 159 -7.89 1.25 3.02
N PHE A 160 -8.11 2.40 2.38
CA PHE A 160 -7.35 2.80 1.19
C PHE A 160 -5.83 2.83 1.44
N VAL A 161 -5.39 3.38 2.58
CA VAL A 161 -3.97 3.39 2.97
C VAL A 161 -3.44 1.96 3.13
N ILE A 162 -4.22 1.07 3.77
CA ILE A 162 -3.84 -0.33 3.99
C ILE A 162 -3.68 -1.09 2.67
N GLU A 163 -4.61 -0.93 1.74
CA GLU A 163 -4.59 -1.60 0.44
C GLU A 163 -3.39 -1.18 -0.41
N HIS A 164 -3.02 0.10 -0.35
CA HIS A 164 -1.93 0.66 -1.15
C HIS A 164 -0.57 0.67 -0.43
N ILE A 165 -0.49 0.13 0.78
CA ILE A 165 0.75 0.13 1.58
C ILE A 165 1.91 -0.63 0.91
N SER A 166 1.59 -1.60 0.03
CA SER A 166 2.57 -2.37 -0.73
C SER A 166 3.33 -1.55 -1.79
N LEU A 167 2.81 -0.38 -2.18
CA LEU A 167 3.45 0.56 -3.11
C LEU A 167 4.63 1.30 -2.46
N PHE A 168 4.71 1.26 -1.14
CA PHE A 168 5.75 1.97 -0.38
C PHE A 168 6.95 1.09 -0.07
N ASP A 169 8.13 1.71 -0.03
CA ASP A 169 9.34 1.09 0.49
C ASP A 169 9.13 0.63 1.95
N LYS A 170 9.81 -0.44 2.34
CA LYS A 170 9.79 -0.99 3.71
C LYS A 170 10.03 0.06 4.81
N ARG A 171 10.67 1.19 4.48
CA ARG A 171 10.91 2.31 5.40
C ARG A 171 9.62 3.00 5.83
N TRP A 172 8.74 3.35 4.89
CA TRP A 172 7.45 4.00 5.17
C TRP A 172 6.53 3.14 6.02
N TYR A 173 6.50 1.83 5.73
CA TYR A 173 5.78 0.87 6.56
C TYR A 173 6.23 0.91 8.03
N LYS A 174 7.55 0.96 8.29
CA LYS A 174 8.10 1.08 9.65
C LYS A 174 7.66 2.37 10.35
N TYR A 175 7.66 3.50 9.64
CA TYR A 175 7.20 4.77 10.21
C TYR A 175 5.70 4.74 10.55
N MET A 176 4.88 4.11 9.74
CA MET A 176 3.45 3.95 10.01
C MET A 176 3.21 3.07 11.24
N VAL A 177 3.92 1.95 11.36
CA VAL A 177 3.87 1.09 12.57
C VAL A 177 4.30 1.89 13.79
N LEU A 178 5.42 2.62 13.71
CA LEU A 178 5.96 3.41 14.82
C LEU A 178 4.96 4.50 15.26
N ASN A 179 4.38 5.25 14.32
CA ASN A 179 3.37 6.27 14.61
C ASN A 179 2.17 5.69 15.34
N ASN A 180 1.65 4.53 14.90
CA ASN A 180 0.54 3.84 15.56
C ASN A 180 0.92 3.38 16.97
N CYS A 181 2.09 2.78 17.15
CA CYS A 181 2.57 2.33 18.46
C CYS A 181 2.71 3.50 19.43
N LEU A 182 3.32 4.61 18.98
CA LEU A 182 3.50 5.80 19.81
C LEU A 182 2.17 6.45 20.18
N SER A 183 1.24 6.57 19.24
CA SER A 183 -0.10 7.12 19.48
C SER A 183 -0.87 6.28 20.49
N PHE A 184 -0.85 4.95 20.34
CA PHE A 184 -1.49 4.02 21.26
C PHE A 184 -0.85 4.09 22.66
N LEU A 185 0.48 4.00 22.73
CA LEU A 185 1.22 4.05 24.00
C LEU A 185 0.99 5.38 24.73
N LEU A 186 1.06 6.50 24.01
CA LEU A 186 0.84 7.83 24.58
C LEU A 186 -0.59 7.94 25.16
N LEU A 187 -1.58 7.44 24.45
CA LEU A 187 -2.97 7.44 24.95
C LEU A 187 -3.11 6.57 26.20
N VAL A 188 -2.48 5.38 26.23
CA VAL A 188 -2.49 4.50 27.41
C VAL A 188 -1.84 5.18 28.62
N VAL A 189 -0.67 5.80 28.44
CA VAL A 189 0.07 6.50 29.52
C VAL A 189 -0.73 7.69 30.04
N ILE A 190 -1.31 8.51 29.15
CA ILE A 190 -2.13 9.67 29.56
C ILE A 190 -3.37 9.19 30.31
N ASN A 191 -4.05 8.12 29.85
CA ASN A 191 -5.18 7.55 30.56
C ASN A 191 -4.80 7.08 31.96
N TRP A 192 -3.68 6.35 32.07
CA TRP A 192 -3.21 5.87 33.37
C TRP A 192 -2.91 7.02 34.34
N TYR A 193 -2.30 8.09 33.86
CA TYR A 193 -2.03 9.30 34.65
C TYR A 193 -3.33 10.01 35.07
N PHE A 194 -4.25 10.22 34.12
CA PHE A 194 -5.49 10.96 34.36
C PHE A 194 -6.49 10.24 35.27
N LEU A 195 -6.45 8.91 35.35
CA LEU A 195 -7.31 8.15 36.24
C LEU A 195 -6.91 8.29 37.73
N LYS A 196 -5.68 8.71 38.03
CA LYS A 196 -5.17 8.85 39.41
C LYS A 196 -5.47 10.18 40.07
N GLU A 197 -5.84 11.18 39.29
CA GLU A 197 -6.04 12.55 39.78
C GLU A 197 -7.49 13.00 39.57
N GLU A 198 -7.88 14.06 40.27
CA GLU A 198 -9.19 14.68 40.10
C GLU A 198 -9.43 15.14 38.65
N THR A 199 -10.68 15.10 38.22
CA THR A 199 -11.07 15.55 36.88
C THR A 199 -10.93 17.06 36.76
N SER A 200 -10.40 17.54 35.62
CA SER A 200 -10.24 18.98 35.34
C SER A 200 -10.51 19.29 33.87
N PHE A 201 -10.90 20.53 33.59
CA PHE A 201 -11.07 21.01 32.22
C PHE A 201 -9.80 20.92 31.40
N GLU A 202 -8.66 21.13 32.01
CA GLU A 202 -7.33 21.03 31.35
C GLU A 202 -7.10 19.63 30.80
N LYS A 203 -7.47 18.58 31.52
CA LYS A 203 -7.35 17.17 31.06
C LYS A 203 -8.23 16.88 29.85
N ILE A 204 -9.45 17.41 29.82
CA ILE A 204 -10.35 17.31 28.67
C ILE A 204 -9.71 18.00 27.45
N LEU A 205 -9.13 19.18 27.64
CA LEU A 205 -8.45 19.92 26.57
C LEU A 205 -7.24 19.14 26.04
N ILE A 206 -6.40 18.59 26.93
CA ILE A 206 -5.22 17.78 26.55
C ILE A 206 -5.66 16.55 25.75
N LEU A 207 -6.70 15.81 26.19
CA LEU A 207 -7.22 14.65 25.46
C LEU A 207 -7.76 15.06 24.09
N PHE A 208 -8.51 16.16 24.00
CA PHE A 208 -9.03 16.66 22.75
C PHE A 208 -7.92 17.04 21.76
N LEU A 209 -6.89 17.73 22.22
CA LEU A 209 -5.72 18.10 21.42
C LEU A 209 -4.96 16.85 20.96
N LEU A 210 -4.75 15.87 21.85
CA LEU A 210 -4.10 14.60 21.49
C LEU A 210 -4.85 13.85 20.41
N LEU A 211 -6.18 13.68 20.57
CA LEU A 211 -7.00 12.99 19.57
C LEU A 211 -7.03 13.75 18.25
N SER A 212 -7.03 15.10 18.29
CA SER A 212 -6.95 15.92 17.09
C SER A 212 -5.63 15.73 16.36
N ILE A 213 -4.50 15.70 17.07
CA ILE A 213 -3.16 15.46 16.51
C ILE A 213 -3.11 14.06 15.86
N ILE A 214 -3.63 13.04 16.54
CA ILE A 214 -3.71 11.69 15.99
C ILE A 214 -4.56 11.67 14.71
N CYS A 215 -5.73 12.31 14.72
CA CYS A 215 -6.60 12.39 13.53
C CYS A 215 -5.88 13.07 12.36
N VAL A 216 -5.24 14.21 12.59
CA VAL A 216 -4.46 14.93 11.58
C VAL A 216 -3.32 14.06 11.04
N SER A 217 -2.62 13.29 11.88
CA SER A 217 -1.54 12.39 11.45
C SER A 217 -2.04 11.33 10.45
N TYR A 218 -3.24 10.79 10.64
CA TYR A 218 -3.86 9.85 9.69
C TYR A 218 -4.29 10.53 8.39
N LEU A 219 -4.78 11.76 8.44
CA LEU A 219 -5.12 12.52 7.22
C LEU A 219 -3.87 12.86 6.40
N ILE A 220 -2.78 13.25 7.06
CA ILE A 220 -1.48 13.48 6.40
C ILE A 220 -0.98 12.18 5.76
N LEU A 221 -1.04 11.05 6.45
CA LEU A 221 -0.66 9.77 5.90
C LEU A 221 -1.48 9.41 4.65
N TYR A 222 -2.78 9.65 4.68
CA TYR A 222 -3.65 9.44 3.52
C TYR A 222 -3.24 10.31 2.32
N GLN A 223 -2.90 11.60 2.54
CA GLN A 223 -2.41 12.47 1.47
C GLN A 223 -1.08 11.99 0.89
N ILE A 224 -0.15 11.57 1.74
CA ILE A 224 1.14 11.02 1.29
C ILE A 224 0.92 9.80 0.37
N VAL A 225 -0.04 8.92 0.70
CA VAL A 225 -0.38 7.76 -0.14
C VAL A 225 -0.94 8.20 -1.48
N LEU A 226 -1.86 9.15 -1.50
CA LEU A 226 -2.43 9.69 -2.74
C LEU A 226 -1.36 10.32 -3.64
N ASP A 227 -0.46 11.11 -3.07
CA ASP A 227 0.61 11.76 -3.83
C ASP A 227 1.62 10.73 -4.37
N ALA A 228 1.92 9.68 -3.60
CA ALA A 228 2.78 8.60 -4.08
C ALA A 228 2.17 7.82 -5.25
N ILE A 229 0.85 7.57 -5.25
CA ILE A 229 0.14 6.95 -6.38
C ILE A 229 0.24 7.87 -7.61
N LYS A 230 -0.08 9.15 -7.47
CA LYS A 230 0.02 10.12 -8.57
C LYS A 230 1.44 10.21 -9.16
N ILE A 231 2.46 10.23 -8.28
CA ILE A 231 3.86 10.24 -8.72
C ILE A 231 4.20 8.94 -9.48
N ASN A 232 3.68 7.80 -9.04
CA ASN A 232 3.91 6.53 -9.72
C ASN A 232 3.22 6.50 -11.09
N ASP A 233 1.98 7.00 -11.20
CA ASP A 233 1.24 7.09 -12.46
C ASP A 233 1.96 8.04 -13.45
N LEU A 234 2.38 9.21 -12.97
CA LEU A 234 3.19 10.14 -13.78
C LEU A 234 4.51 9.51 -14.24
N LYS A 235 5.17 8.72 -13.39
CA LYS A 235 6.39 7.99 -13.79
C LYS A 235 6.11 6.96 -14.87
N GLN A 236 4.96 6.27 -14.82
CA GLN A 236 4.59 5.31 -15.87
C GLN A 236 4.29 6.02 -17.19
N GLU A 237 3.56 7.13 -17.19
CA GLU A 237 3.34 7.96 -18.39
C GLU A 237 4.65 8.47 -18.97
N VAL A 238 5.59 8.92 -18.13
CA VAL A 238 6.92 9.40 -18.56
C VAL A 238 7.84 8.26 -18.99
N SER A 239 7.58 6.99 -18.64
CA SER A 239 8.45 5.85 -18.95
C SER A 239 8.07 5.07 -20.21
N HIS A 240 6.87 5.30 -20.77
CA HIS A 240 6.38 4.61 -21.96
C HIS A 240 6.15 5.57 -23.12
N ASP A 241 6.24 5.05 -24.33
CA ASP A 241 5.86 5.75 -25.54
C ASP A 241 4.33 5.65 -25.73
N PRO A 242 3.60 6.76 -25.83
CA PRO A 242 2.14 6.76 -25.89
C PRO A 242 1.58 6.15 -27.18
N LEU A 243 2.37 6.11 -28.27
CA LEU A 243 1.91 5.53 -29.53
C LEU A 243 2.03 4.00 -29.52
N THR A 244 3.18 3.47 -29.13
CA THR A 244 3.50 2.04 -29.27
C THR A 244 3.26 1.23 -28.00
N GLY A 245 3.15 1.90 -26.84
CA GLY A 245 3.07 1.25 -25.52
C GLY A 245 4.41 0.67 -25.04
N LEU A 246 5.47 0.72 -25.85
CA LEU A 246 6.80 0.29 -25.45
C LEU A 246 7.38 1.25 -24.41
N ARG A 247 8.43 0.81 -23.70
CA ARG A 247 9.24 1.72 -22.90
C ARG A 247 9.92 2.74 -23.81
N ASN A 248 10.00 3.98 -23.33
CA ASN A 248 10.57 5.08 -24.10
C ASN A 248 12.09 5.22 -23.88
N ARG A 249 12.68 6.21 -24.56
CA ARG A 249 14.10 6.55 -24.46
C ARG A 249 14.57 6.84 -23.04
N ALA A 250 13.74 7.53 -22.21
CA ALA A 250 14.12 7.84 -20.83
C ALA A 250 14.26 6.57 -19.97
N GLN A 251 13.34 5.62 -20.17
CA GLN A 251 13.40 4.34 -19.47
C GLN A 251 14.56 3.46 -19.97
N LEU A 252 14.86 3.48 -21.27
CA LEU A 252 16.06 2.83 -21.84
C LEU A 252 17.33 3.28 -21.12
N TRP A 253 17.52 4.60 -20.96
CA TRP A 253 18.67 5.16 -20.24
C TRP A 253 18.78 4.63 -18.82
N THR A 254 17.68 4.61 -18.08
CA THR A 254 17.62 4.11 -16.70
C THR A 254 17.96 2.61 -16.63
N ASP A 255 17.40 1.82 -17.53
CA ASP A 255 17.61 0.38 -17.57
C ASP A 255 19.07 0.04 -17.99
N LEU A 256 19.61 0.71 -19.02
CA LEU A 256 21.01 0.55 -19.43
C LEU A 256 21.97 0.96 -18.32
N GLN A 257 21.72 2.07 -17.63
CA GLN A 257 22.55 2.50 -16.52
C GLN A 257 22.54 1.49 -15.36
N SER A 258 21.43 0.80 -15.15
CA SER A 258 21.31 -0.25 -14.15
C SER A 258 22.09 -1.52 -14.53
N VAL A 259 21.93 -1.97 -15.79
CA VAL A 259 22.61 -3.17 -16.31
C VAL A 259 24.13 -2.96 -16.43
N SER A 260 24.57 -1.78 -16.83
CA SER A 260 26.02 -1.44 -16.95
C SER A 260 26.75 -1.43 -15.60
N LYS A 261 26.04 -1.39 -14.48
CA LYS A 261 26.63 -1.52 -13.12
C LYS A 261 26.81 -2.97 -12.68
N THR A 262 26.29 -3.91 -13.43
CA THR A 262 26.46 -5.35 -13.16
C THR A 262 27.69 -5.90 -13.89
N GLU A 263 28.19 -7.04 -13.47
CA GLU A 263 29.27 -7.75 -14.19
C GLU A 263 28.73 -8.75 -15.23
N GLN A 264 27.47 -8.57 -15.64
CA GLN A 264 26.83 -9.49 -16.59
C GLN A 264 26.96 -8.96 -18.01
N THR A 265 27.33 -9.84 -18.93
CA THR A 265 27.31 -9.56 -20.37
C THR A 265 25.90 -9.35 -20.87
N PHE A 266 25.68 -8.36 -21.73
CA PHE A 266 24.40 -8.11 -22.37
C PHE A 266 24.59 -7.62 -23.81
N SER A 267 23.56 -7.78 -24.63
CA SER A 267 23.53 -7.30 -26.02
C SER A 267 22.59 -6.11 -26.15
N VAL A 268 22.98 -5.12 -26.93
CA VAL A 268 22.12 -3.99 -27.32
C VAL A 268 21.92 -4.04 -28.84
N LEU A 269 20.66 -3.96 -29.25
CA LEU A 269 20.28 -3.85 -30.65
C LEU A 269 19.71 -2.47 -30.90
N PHE A 270 20.18 -1.79 -31.96
CA PHE A 270 19.59 -0.57 -32.50
C PHE A 270 18.91 -0.90 -33.82
N MET A 271 17.66 -0.54 -33.97
CA MET A 271 16.80 -0.90 -35.09
C MET A 271 16.18 0.37 -35.67
N ASP A 272 16.25 0.55 -36.99
CA ASP A 272 15.68 1.67 -37.71
C ASP A 272 14.82 1.14 -38.86
N LEU A 273 13.57 1.59 -38.95
CA LEU A 273 12.64 1.15 -40.00
C LEU A 273 12.95 1.86 -41.31
N ASP A 274 13.51 1.11 -42.28
CA ASP A 274 14.00 1.64 -43.53
C ASP A 274 12.86 2.29 -44.32
N ARG A 275 13.11 3.52 -44.84
CA ARG A 275 12.19 4.31 -45.64
C ARG A 275 10.84 4.58 -44.99
N PHE A 276 10.78 4.71 -43.69
CA PHE A 276 9.52 4.98 -42.98
C PHE A 276 8.82 6.27 -43.47
N LYS A 277 9.59 7.28 -43.87
CA LYS A 277 9.03 8.48 -44.49
C LYS A 277 8.23 8.15 -45.76
N PHE A 278 8.71 7.21 -46.60
CA PHE A 278 7.96 6.76 -47.79
C PHE A 278 6.64 6.09 -47.40
N ILE A 279 6.58 5.33 -46.32
CA ILE A 279 5.35 4.76 -45.80
C ILE A 279 4.33 5.87 -45.46
N ASN A 280 4.78 6.91 -44.75
CA ASN A 280 3.93 8.05 -44.40
C ASN A 280 3.45 8.80 -45.66
N ASP A 281 4.35 9.04 -46.63
CA ASP A 281 4.04 9.79 -47.85
C ASP A 281 3.07 9.01 -48.77
N GLN A 282 3.16 7.67 -48.79
CA GLN A 282 2.33 6.80 -49.65
C GLN A 282 1.01 6.40 -49.04
N TYR A 283 1.00 6.09 -47.73
CA TYR A 283 -0.18 5.49 -47.05
C TYR A 283 -0.79 6.43 -46.00
N GLY A 284 -0.18 7.59 -45.76
CA GLY A 284 -0.62 8.56 -44.79
C GLY A 284 -0.11 8.29 -43.37
N HIS A 285 -0.10 9.33 -42.51
CA HIS A 285 0.40 9.25 -41.15
C HIS A 285 -0.32 8.23 -40.24
N ILE A 286 -1.62 8.02 -40.49
CA ILE A 286 -2.40 7.02 -39.69
C ILE A 286 -1.88 5.60 -39.99
N ALA A 287 -1.56 5.30 -41.25
CA ALA A 287 -0.95 4.01 -41.62
C ALA A 287 0.47 3.89 -41.06
N GLY A 288 1.26 4.99 -41.08
CA GLY A 288 2.56 5.03 -40.43
C GLY A 288 2.51 4.76 -38.93
N ASP A 289 1.54 5.32 -38.21
CA ASP A 289 1.33 5.06 -36.80
C ASP A 289 0.97 3.58 -36.54
N GLN A 290 0.13 2.99 -37.37
CA GLN A 290 -0.19 1.55 -37.29
C GLN A 290 1.01 0.68 -37.63
N TYR A 291 1.87 1.11 -38.56
CA TYR A 291 3.11 0.45 -38.92
C TYR A 291 4.07 0.39 -37.72
N LEU A 292 4.26 1.50 -37.00
CA LEU A 292 5.07 1.58 -35.78
C LEU A 292 4.52 0.68 -34.67
N LYS A 293 3.19 0.71 -34.44
CA LYS A 293 2.53 -0.17 -33.46
C LYS A 293 2.71 -1.65 -33.79
N HIS A 294 2.61 -1.98 -35.07
CA HIS A 294 2.71 -3.35 -35.55
C HIS A 294 4.15 -3.87 -35.37
N PHE A 295 5.17 -3.09 -35.78
CA PHE A 295 6.57 -3.43 -35.54
C PHE A 295 6.90 -3.56 -34.05
N ALA A 296 6.40 -2.65 -33.23
CA ALA A 296 6.56 -2.70 -31.76
C ALA A 296 6.04 -4.00 -31.16
N ARG A 297 4.85 -4.45 -31.62
CA ARG A 297 4.26 -5.72 -31.17
C ARG A 297 5.11 -6.91 -31.61
N ILE A 298 5.44 -7.02 -32.89
CA ILE A 298 6.22 -8.15 -33.44
C ILE A 298 7.60 -8.23 -32.81
N SER A 299 8.32 -7.12 -32.73
CA SER A 299 9.66 -7.09 -32.12
C SER A 299 9.62 -7.49 -30.63
N SER A 300 8.60 -7.04 -29.90
CA SER A 300 8.38 -7.45 -28.51
C SER A 300 8.05 -8.94 -28.37
N ASP A 301 7.23 -9.48 -29.27
CA ASP A 301 6.88 -10.90 -29.26
C ASP A 301 8.09 -11.80 -29.59
N ILE A 302 8.92 -11.40 -30.55
CA ILE A 302 10.17 -12.12 -30.92
C ILE A 302 11.17 -12.07 -29.75
N LEU A 303 11.26 -10.96 -29.03
CA LEU A 303 12.25 -10.76 -27.96
C LEU A 303 11.70 -11.01 -26.55
N ARG A 304 10.45 -11.47 -26.39
CA ARG A 304 9.72 -11.58 -25.12
C ARG A 304 10.52 -12.23 -23.99
N GLU A 305 11.20 -13.35 -24.28
CA GLU A 305 11.97 -14.10 -23.28
C GLU A 305 13.47 -13.74 -23.27
N LEU A 306 13.93 -12.99 -24.27
CA LEU A 306 15.32 -12.67 -24.46
C LEU A 306 15.71 -11.27 -23.99
N GLY A 307 14.74 -10.33 -23.93
CA GLY A 307 15.05 -8.96 -23.60
C GLY A 307 13.86 -8.03 -23.63
N ARG A 308 14.15 -6.73 -23.67
CA ARG A 308 13.12 -5.68 -23.68
C ARG A 308 13.33 -4.75 -24.85
N VAL A 309 12.23 -4.35 -25.51
CA VAL A 309 12.21 -3.40 -26.60
C VAL A 309 11.78 -2.03 -26.10
N TYR A 310 12.41 -1.01 -26.63
CA TYR A 310 12.18 0.41 -26.33
C TYR A 310 11.97 1.17 -27.63
N ARG A 311 11.12 2.19 -27.61
CA ARG A 311 11.08 3.17 -28.70
C ARG A 311 12.05 4.30 -28.39
N PHE A 312 13.07 4.46 -29.21
CA PHE A 312 14.10 5.48 -29.01
C PHE A 312 13.62 6.84 -29.51
N GLY A 313 12.94 6.88 -30.68
CA GLY A 313 12.33 8.08 -31.26
C GLY A 313 11.90 7.84 -32.70
N GLY A 314 10.90 8.53 -33.18
CA GLY A 314 10.43 8.38 -34.58
C GLY A 314 10.21 6.93 -34.99
N ASP A 315 11.01 6.45 -35.90
CA ASP A 315 11.10 5.10 -36.47
C ASP A 315 12.22 4.24 -35.87
N GLU A 316 12.88 4.72 -34.82
CA GLU A 316 14.00 4.07 -34.16
C GLU A 316 13.56 3.28 -32.90
N PHE A 317 14.05 2.04 -32.80
CA PHE A 317 13.80 1.15 -31.67
C PHE A 317 15.12 0.60 -31.15
N VAL A 318 15.18 0.34 -29.84
CA VAL A 318 16.34 -0.28 -29.19
C VAL A 318 15.88 -1.49 -28.40
N ALA A 319 16.66 -2.58 -28.43
CA ALA A 319 16.43 -3.70 -27.54
C ALA A 319 17.65 -3.94 -26.64
N VAL A 320 17.40 -4.34 -25.40
CA VAL A 320 18.42 -4.73 -24.41
C VAL A 320 18.16 -6.16 -23.99
N CYS A 321 19.11 -7.05 -24.25
CA CYS A 321 18.98 -8.49 -24.03
C CYS A 321 20.13 -8.99 -23.13
N PRO A 322 19.85 -9.73 -22.03
CA PRO A 322 20.88 -10.41 -21.27
C PRO A 322 21.68 -11.38 -22.14
N GLY A 323 22.99 -11.39 -21.99
CA GLY A 323 23.89 -12.28 -22.73
C GLY A 323 24.03 -12.00 -24.23
N VAL A 324 24.40 -13.03 -24.99
CA VAL A 324 24.58 -12.98 -26.43
C VAL A 324 23.27 -13.30 -27.14
N ILE A 325 22.87 -12.45 -28.09
CA ILE A 325 21.65 -12.69 -28.87
C ILE A 325 21.94 -13.66 -30.04
N PRO A 326 21.12 -14.71 -30.26
CA PRO A 326 21.28 -15.64 -31.38
C PRO A 326 21.08 -14.95 -32.73
N GLN A 327 21.89 -15.31 -33.74
CA GLN A 327 21.77 -14.80 -35.10
C GLN A 327 20.41 -15.08 -35.75
N GLU A 328 19.78 -16.20 -35.39
CA GLU A 328 18.44 -16.56 -35.83
C GLU A 328 17.40 -15.51 -35.45
N ILE A 329 17.46 -15.00 -34.23
CA ILE A 329 16.56 -13.96 -33.74
C ILE A 329 16.76 -12.64 -34.51
N ILE A 330 18.02 -12.29 -34.80
CA ILE A 330 18.32 -11.11 -35.63
C ILE A 330 17.74 -11.30 -37.04
N GLY A 331 17.85 -12.52 -37.60
CA GLY A 331 17.23 -12.88 -38.89
C GLY A 331 15.71 -12.72 -38.85
N ARG A 332 15.05 -13.24 -37.82
CA ARG A 332 13.60 -13.10 -37.64
C ARG A 332 13.16 -11.64 -37.54
N LEU A 333 13.89 -10.82 -36.80
CA LEU A 333 13.61 -9.37 -36.71
C LEU A 333 13.76 -8.67 -38.07
N LYS A 334 14.75 -9.05 -38.89
CA LYS A 334 15.01 -8.46 -40.22
C LYS A 334 13.95 -8.84 -41.23
N GLU A 335 13.50 -10.11 -41.21
CA GLU A 335 12.53 -10.65 -42.18
C GLU A 335 11.09 -10.30 -41.78
N CYS A 336 10.85 -10.13 -40.48
CA CYS A 336 9.50 -9.88 -39.93
C CYS A 336 8.44 -10.77 -40.57
N ARG A 337 8.65 -12.11 -40.64
CA ARG A 337 7.74 -13.06 -41.31
C ARG A 337 6.32 -13.01 -40.78
N GLU A 338 6.17 -12.60 -39.52
CA GLU A 338 4.89 -12.41 -38.84
C GLU A 338 4.16 -11.11 -39.25
N TRP A 339 4.77 -10.30 -40.15
CA TRP A 339 4.26 -8.98 -40.54
C TRP A 339 2.89 -9.01 -41.19
N ASP A 340 2.65 -9.95 -42.08
CA ASP A 340 1.44 -9.99 -42.92
C ASP A 340 0.14 -10.21 -42.12
N SER A 341 0.25 -10.66 -40.90
CA SER A 341 -0.90 -10.84 -40.02
C SER A 341 -1.38 -9.50 -39.42
N GLY A 342 -2.30 -8.83 -40.11
CA GLY A 342 -2.93 -7.57 -39.67
C GLY A 342 -2.09 -6.32 -39.90
N ALA A 343 -1.14 -6.37 -40.83
CA ALA A 343 -0.29 -5.25 -41.20
C ALA A 343 -1.08 -4.14 -41.92
N PRO A 344 -0.79 -2.86 -41.67
CA PRO A 344 -1.42 -1.73 -42.37
C PRO A 344 -0.97 -1.58 -43.83
N CYS A 345 0.24 -2.05 -44.14
CA CYS A 345 0.88 -2.05 -45.46
C CYS A 345 2.05 -3.03 -45.47
N PRO A 346 2.60 -3.38 -46.66
CA PRO A 346 3.73 -4.30 -46.75
C PRO A 346 4.92 -3.86 -45.90
N PHE A 347 5.62 -4.82 -45.29
CA PHE A 347 6.88 -4.55 -44.59
C PHE A 347 7.96 -4.12 -45.57
N ASN A 348 8.59 -3.00 -45.26
CA ASN A 348 9.65 -2.54 -46.11
C ASN A 348 10.98 -3.22 -45.76
N GLN A 349 11.60 -2.81 -44.70
CA GLN A 349 12.81 -3.42 -44.13
C GLN A 349 13.13 -2.77 -42.78
N VAL A 350 14.01 -3.42 -42.01
CA VAL A 350 14.62 -2.86 -40.79
C VAL A 350 16.14 -3.01 -40.84
N SER A 351 16.85 -1.93 -40.58
CA SER A 351 18.30 -1.95 -40.37
C SER A 351 18.61 -2.19 -38.90
N ILE A 352 19.48 -3.15 -38.61
CA ILE A 352 19.80 -3.55 -37.25
C ILE A 352 21.32 -3.50 -37.02
N GLY A 353 21.74 -2.74 -36.00
CA GLY A 353 23.06 -2.84 -35.40
C GLY A 353 23.00 -3.68 -34.13
N VAL A 354 24.00 -4.47 -33.88
CA VAL A 354 24.11 -5.35 -32.67
C VAL A 354 25.45 -5.09 -32.02
N LEU A 355 25.45 -4.81 -30.73
CA LEU A 355 26.62 -4.62 -29.89
C LEU A 355 26.59 -5.57 -28.71
N LEU A 356 27.60 -6.39 -28.56
CA LEU A 356 27.82 -7.17 -27.33
C LEU A 356 28.60 -6.28 -26.34
N CYS A 357 28.07 -6.12 -25.15
CA CYS A 357 28.68 -5.38 -24.06
C CYS A 357 29.21 -6.36 -22.99
N GLU A 358 30.51 -6.35 -22.82
CA GLU A 358 31.21 -7.18 -21.81
C GLU A 358 31.81 -6.27 -20.73
N PRO A 359 31.92 -6.77 -19.48
CA PRO A 359 32.56 -6.03 -18.40
C PRO A 359 34.08 -5.80 -18.67
N PRO A 360 34.67 -4.67 -18.24
CA PRO A 360 34.00 -3.50 -17.67
C PRO A 360 33.21 -2.71 -18.74
N HIS A 361 31.96 -2.34 -18.39
CA HIS A 361 31.08 -1.70 -19.33
C HIS A 361 31.43 -0.22 -19.54
N SER A 362 31.33 0.22 -20.80
CA SER A 362 31.38 1.63 -21.16
C SER A 362 30.16 2.40 -20.63
N GLY A 363 30.23 3.74 -20.66
CA GLY A 363 29.09 4.59 -20.36
C GLY A 363 27.92 4.39 -21.34
N VAL A 364 26.67 4.60 -20.86
CA VAL A 364 25.45 4.40 -21.65
C VAL A 364 25.49 5.16 -22.98
N GLU A 365 26.01 6.38 -22.98
CA GLU A 365 26.12 7.20 -24.17
C GLU A 365 27.04 6.57 -25.21
N GLU A 366 28.20 6.07 -24.80
CA GLU A 366 29.15 5.41 -25.68
C GLU A 366 28.57 4.11 -26.25
N ILE A 367 27.85 3.30 -25.42
CA ILE A 367 27.18 2.09 -25.87
C ILE A 367 26.18 2.42 -26.99
N LEU A 368 25.30 3.42 -26.75
CA LEU A 368 24.31 3.82 -27.74
C LEU A 368 24.93 4.38 -29.02
N GLN A 369 25.97 5.18 -28.92
CA GLN A 369 26.70 5.70 -30.10
C GLN A 369 27.39 4.59 -30.89
N ARG A 370 27.92 3.56 -30.23
CA ARG A 370 28.57 2.43 -30.89
C ARG A 370 27.57 1.54 -31.63
N VAL A 371 26.44 1.21 -31.00
CA VAL A 371 25.43 0.37 -31.64
C VAL A 371 24.71 1.09 -32.78
N ASP A 372 24.47 2.39 -32.66
CA ASP A 372 23.95 3.23 -33.75
C ASP A 372 24.87 3.25 -34.95
N ARG A 373 26.19 3.45 -34.75
CA ARG A 373 27.19 3.35 -35.83
C ARG A 373 27.15 2.00 -36.53
N LEU A 374 27.03 0.89 -35.81
CA LEU A 374 26.91 -0.45 -36.39
C LEU A 374 25.63 -0.59 -37.23
N MET A 375 24.51 -0.05 -36.77
CA MET A 375 23.26 -0.01 -37.52
C MET A 375 23.43 0.80 -38.83
N TYR A 376 23.99 1.98 -38.74
CA TYR A 376 24.23 2.84 -39.92
C TYR A 376 25.17 2.22 -40.96
N GLN A 377 26.24 1.52 -40.52
CA GLN A 377 27.14 0.76 -41.42
C GLN A 377 26.38 -0.36 -42.13
N ASN A 378 25.52 -1.08 -41.44
CA ASN A 378 24.69 -2.12 -42.06
C ASN A 378 23.66 -1.54 -43.04
N LYS A 379 23.09 -0.37 -42.72
CA LYS A 379 22.16 0.38 -43.61
C LYS A 379 22.85 0.81 -44.92
N THR A 380 24.04 1.39 -44.82
CA THR A 380 24.81 1.88 -45.99
C THR A 380 25.37 0.74 -46.87
N ALA A 381 25.86 -0.35 -46.26
CA ALA A 381 26.35 -1.52 -46.98
C ALA A 381 25.26 -2.15 -47.88
N ARG A 382 24.02 -2.21 -47.37
CA ARG A 382 22.85 -2.69 -48.14
C ARG A 382 22.45 -1.75 -49.29
N ALA A 383 22.49 -0.43 -49.02
CA ALA A 383 22.16 0.53 -50.07
C ALA A 383 23.13 0.47 -51.28
N VAL A 384 24.36 0.08 -51.04
CA VAL A 384 25.37 -0.14 -52.11
C VAL A 384 25.17 -1.47 -52.82
N SER A 385 24.85 -2.56 -52.10
CA SER A 385 24.63 -3.88 -52.70
C SER A 385 23.27 -4.01 -53.42
N GLY A 386 22.27 -3.21 -53.06
CA GLY A 386 20.96 -3.18 -53.76
C GLY A 386 20.91 -2.30 -55.01
N LYS A 387 22.04 -1.65 -55.39
CA LYS A 387 22.22 -0.92 -56.65
C LYS A 387 23.00 -1.71 -57.74
N ALA A 388 23.42 -2.91 -57.44
CA ALA A 388 23.95 -3.90 -58.36
C ALA A 388 22.87 -4.95 -58.66
#